data_583cfeec1b61fa1b387dedd88c80d36b
#
_entry.id   583cfeec1b61fa1b387dedd88c80d36b
#
_cell.length_a   1.000
_cell.length_b   1.000
_cell.length_c   1.000
_cell.angle_alpha   90.00
_cell.angle_beta   90.00
_cell.angle_gamma   90.00
#
_symmetry.space_group_name_H-M   'P 1'
#
loop_
_entity.id
_entity.type
_entity.pdbx_description
1 polymer ?
#
loop_
_entity_poly.entity_id
_entity_poly.type
_entity_poly.pdbx_seq_one_letter_code
_entity_poly.pdbx_strand_id
1 'polypeptide(L)'
;MLSRVQSLDQLNIVNALDPSKITVSEKVLTEAARMWKISVNMNPCQWMDPTREGLRVCSLNTLSLRKHMEDVRSDPVLLKSDVLCLQETWLEVGEEGDDRYQLDGYRVHFTSEGRGKGLAVYVKQGLTILGVNTISEPNIQMCKIVMRQLDIVVIYRSQDEPFFSAAHLLKTLIDPKKDTLVVGDLNYCARKEANEMSKYLARTRFHQLVTLPTHIKGGILDQAHYRGSSTEVAAATFSHYFSDHDSVTCIINYI
;
A
#
# COMPACT_ATOMS: atom_id res chain seq x y z
N MET A 1 20.73 9.34 -22.39
CA MET A 1 20.46 10.74 -21.96
C MET A 1 19.06 10.90 -21.38
N LEU A 2 18.01 10.38 -22.02
CA LEU A 2 16.62 10.44 -21.52
C LEU A 2 16.41 9.84 -20.12
N SER A 3 17.16 8.80 -19.74
CA SER A 3 17.06 8.14 -18.44
C SER A 3 17.53 8.97 -17.23
N ARG A 4 18.00 10.21 -17.46
CA ARG A 4 18.42 11.13 -16.40
C ARG A 4 17.50 12.33 -16.24
N VAL A 5 16.43 12.40 -17.03
CA VAL A 5 15.43 13.47 -16.97
C VAL A 5 14.43 13.09 -15.89
N GLN A 6 14.25 13.94 -14.88
CA GLN A 6 13.36 13.71 -13.74
C GLN A 6 11.94 14.24 -13.98
N SER A 7 11.78 15.15 -14.97
CA SER A 7 10.47 15.68 -15.35
C SER A 7 10.45 16.08 -16.83
N LEU A 8 9.26 16.15 -17.46
CA LEU A 8 9.10 16.45 -18.88
C LEU A 8 9.52 17.87 -19.26
N ASP A 9 9.43 18.82 -18.34
CA ASP A 9 9.87 20.21 -18.52
C ASP A 9 11.39 20.36 -18.60
N GLN A 10 12.15 19.35 -18.14
CA GLN A 10 13.60 19.28 -18.30
C GLN A 10 14.03 18.63 -19.62
N LEU A 11 13.07 18.17 -20.44
CA LEU A 11 13.35 17.48 -21.69
C LEU A 11 13.27 18.44 -22.88
N ASN A 12 14.43 18.86 -23.37
CA ASN A 12 14.55 19.57 -24.64
C ASN A 12 14.96 18.61 -25.76
N ILE A 13 14.06 18.33 -26.68
CA ILE A 13 14.35 17.53 -27.88
C ILE A 13 14.64 18.48 -29.01
N VAL A 14 15.91 18.63 -29.37
CA VAL A 14 16.38 19.58 -30.39
C VAL A 14 16.25 19.01 -31.81
N ASN A 15 16.30 17.68 -31.98
CA ASN A 15 16.18 17.00 -33.27
C ASN A 15 15.22 15.80 -33.15
N ALA A 16 14.68 15.34 -34.27
CA ALA A 16 13.86 14.15 -34.34
C ALA A 16 14.62 12.94 -33.74
N LEU A 17 13.97 12.21 -32.83
CA LEU A 17 14.51 10.97 -32.27
C LEU A 17 14.56 9.90 -33.37
N ASP A 18 15.72 9.32 -33.58
CA ASP A 18 15.89 8.13 -34.39
C ASP A 18 15.59 6.88 -33.56
N PRO A 19 14.45 6.19 -33.77
CA PRO A 19 14.08 5.03 -32.97
C PRO A 19 15.14 3.91 -33.00
N SER A 20 15.93 3.80 -34.08
CA SER A 20 16.97 2.78 -34.21
C SER A 20 18.15 2.99 -33.24
N LYS A 21 18.29 4.20 -32.71
CA LYS A 21 19.35 4.55 -31.74
C LYS A 21 18.89 4.48 -30.29
N ILE A 22 17.61 4.15 -30.06
CA ILE A 22 17.06 4.00 -28.71
C ILE A 22 17.34 2.56 -28.26
N THR A 23 18.28 2.40 -27.36
CA THR A 23 18.56 1.12 -26.70
C THR A 23 17.95 1.09 -25.31
N VAL A 24 17.21 0.03 -25.02
CA VAL A 24 16.63 -0.22 -23.70
C VAL A 24 17.44 -1.33 -23.05
N SER A 25 17.85 -1.12 -21.80
CA SER A 25 18.59 -2.18 -21.10
C SER A 25 17.70 -3.42 -20.88
N GLU A 26 18.30 -4.61 -20.89
CA GLU A 26 17.60 -5.86 -20.64
C GLU A 26 16.84 -5.87 -19.30
N LYS A 27 17.40 -5.20 -18.29
CA LYS A 27 16.76 -5.01 -16.99
C LYS A 27 15.43 -4.24 -17.10
N VAL A 28 15.39 -3.19 -17.93
CA VAL A 28 14.17 -2.41 -18.17
C VAL A 28 13.15 -3.22 -18.94
N LEU A 29 13.58 -3.99 -19.94
CA LEU A 29 12.70 -4.90 -20.70
C LEU A 29 12.12 -5.99 -19.82
N THR A 30 12.93 -6.58 -18.95
CA THR A 30 12.49 -7.58 -17.98
C THR A 30 11.46 -7.01 -17.02
N GLU A 31 11.69 -5.79 -16.50
CA GLU A 31 10.76 -5.13 -15.61
C GLU A 31 9.46 -4.73 -16.32
N ALA A 32 9.56 -4.20 -17.54
CA ALA A 32 8.39 -3.91 -18.37
C ALA A 32 7.56 -5.18 -18.67
N ALA A 33 8.23 -6.30 -18.95
CA ALA A 33 7.56 -7.58 -19.15
C ALA A 33 6.91 -8.12 -17.87
N ARG A 34 7.55 -7.91 -16.70
CA ARG A 34 6.97 -8.21 -15.40
C ARG A 34 5.71 -7.40 -15.14
N MET A 35 5.79 -6.09 -15.34
CA MET A 35 4.65 -5.16 -15.18
C MET A 35 3.52 -5.50 -16.14
N TRP A 36 3.84 -5.83 -17.39
CA TRP A 36 2.85 -6.25 -18.39
C TRP A 36 2.13 -7.54 -17.97
N LYS A 37 2.87 -8.55 -17.47
CA LYS A 37 2.27 -9.80 -16.96
C LYS A 37 1.30 -9.55 -15.81
N ILE A 38 1.66 -8.66 -14.89
CA ILE A 38 0.80 -8.26 -13.78
C ILE A 38 -0.45 -7.58 -14.31
N SER A 39 -0.31 -6.63 -15.24
CA SER A 39 -1.43 -5.91 -15.85
C SER A 39 -2.41 -6.82 -16.61
N VAL A 40 -1.91 -7.87 -17.25
CA VAL A 40 -2.75 -8.81 -18.03
C VAL A 40 -3.54 -9.77 -17.16
N ASN A 41 -2.99 -10.19 -16.01
CA ASN A 41 -3.65 -11.10 -15.08
C ASN A 41 -4.66 -10.42 -14.14
N MET A 42 -4.69 -9.09 -14.16
CA MET A 42 -5.55 -8.27 -13.33
C MET A 42 -6.33 -7.35 -14.25
N ASN A 43 -7.56 -7.08 -13.91
CA ASN A 43 -8.32 -6.06 -14.64
C ASN A 43 -8.03 -4.67 -14.00
N PRO A 44 -6.94 -3.97 -14.39
CA PRO A 44 -6.62 -2.66 -13.85
C PRO A 44 -7.71 -1.64 -14.17
N CYS A 45 -8.52 -1.90 -15.21
CA CYS A 45 -9.70 -1.10 -15.56
C CYS A 45 -10.69 -1.01 -14.39
N GLN A 46 -10.84 -2.06 -13.59
CA GLN A 46 -11.78 -2.04 -12.47
C GLN A 46 -11.36 -1.08 -11.35
N TRP A 47 -10.05 -0.99 -11.06
CA TRP A 47 -9.54 -0.03 -10.07
C TRP A 47 -9.69 1.40 -10.57
N MET A 48 -9.37 1.63 -11.84
CA MET A 48 -9.39 2.95 -12.48
C MET A 48 -10.79 3.38 -12.93
N ASP A 49 -11.77 2.46 -12.97
CA ASP A 49 -13.13 2.75 -13.40
C ASP A 49 -13.81 3.77 -12.46
N PRO A 50 -14.15 4.97 -12.95
CA PRO A 50 -14.78 5.99 -12.12
C PRO A 50 -16.24 5.64 -11.76
N THR A 51 -16.88 4.73 -12.51
CA THR A 51 -18.27 4.33 -12.30
C THR A 51 -18.40 3.21 -11.28
N ARG A 52 -17.30 2.52 -10.95
CA ARG A 52 -17.32 1.45 -9.95
C ARG A 52 -17.47 2.03 -8.55
N GLU A 53 -18.58 1.69 -7.92
CA GLU A 53 -18.85 2.01 -6.53
C GLU A 53 -17.99 1.20 -5.57
N GLY A 54 -17.87 1.66 -4.32
CA GLY A 54 -17.14 1.01 -3.25
C GLY A 54 -15.98 1.84 -2.71
N LEU A 55 -15.58 1.50 -1.49
CA LEU A 55 -14.43 2.11 -0.83
C LEU A 55 -13.14 1.56 -1.43
N ARG A 56 -12.28 2.45 -1.90
CA ARG A 56 -10.97 2.13 -2.47
C ARG A 56 -9.87 2.30 -1.43
N VAL A 57 -9.25 1.20 -1.06
CA VAL A 57 -8.11 1.18 -0.13
C VAL A 57 -6.87 0.72 -0.89
N CYS A 58 -5.79 1.48 -0.81
CA CYS A 58 -4.50 1.12 -1.39
C CYS A 58 -3.42 1.09 -0.33
N SER A 59 -2.54 0.10 -0.36
CA SER A 59 -1.41 -0.04 0.54
C SER A 59 -0.13 -0.25 -0.26
N LEU A 60 0.94 0.48 0.09
CA LEU A 60 2.25 0.41 -0.57
C LEU A 60 3.37 0.66 0.44
N ASN A 61 4.37 -0.23 0.49
CA ASN A 61 5.66 0.08 1.08
C ASN A 61 6.44 0.98 0.10
N THR A 62 6.73 2.22 0.52
CA THR A 62 7.31 3.25 -0.35
C THR A 62 8.83 3.28 -0.36
N LEU A 63 9.51 2.49 0.48
CA LEU A 63 10.97 2.54 0.66
C LEU A 63 11.53 3.94 0.99
N SER A 64 10.77 4.79 1.59
CA SER A 64 11.00 6.18 1.98
C SER A 64 10.04 7.15 1.29
N LEU A 65 8.97 7.49 2.00
CA LEU A 65 8.07 8.58 1.56
C LEU A 65 8.83 9.90 1.42
N ARG A 66 9.81 10.15 2.30
CA ARG A 66 10.69 11.33 2.22
C ARG A 66 11.33 11.48 0.85
N LYS A 67 11.72 10.38 0.24
CA LYS A 67 12.38 10.37 -1.09
C LYS A 67 11.37 10.37 -2.24
N HIS A 68 10.22 9.71 -2.04
CA HIS A 68 9.28 9.38 -3.11
C HIS A 68 7.94 10.12 -3.02
N MET A 69 7.88 11.23 -2.24
CA MET A 69 6.62 11.97 -2.10
C MET A 69 6.10 12.53 -3.43
N GLU A 70 7.00 13.01 -4.29
CA GLU A 70 6.60 13.53 -5.61
C GLU A 70 6.14 12.41 -6.55
N ASP A 71 6.73 11.21 -6.42
CA ASP A 71 6.28 10.04 -7.15
C ASP A 71 4.86 9.64 -6.70
N VAL A 72 4.59 9.67 -5.39
CA VAL A 72 3.26 9.42 -4.83
C VAL A 72 2.24 10.46 -5.31
N ARG A 73 2.61 11.75 -5.35
CA ARG A 73 1.75 12.84 -5.83
C ARG A 73 1.38 12.73 -7.30
N SER A 74 2.20 12.09 -8.10
CA SER A 74 1.99 11.95 -9.55
C SER A 74 1.43 10.59 -9.96
N ASP A 75 1.31 9.62 -9.03
CA ASP A 75 0.87 8.26 -9.35
C ASP A 75 -0.66 8.16 -9.37
N PRO A 76 -1.27 7.94 -10.57
CA PRO A 76 -2.73 7.90 -10.69
C PRO A 76 -3.37 6.70 -10.01
N VAL A 77 -2.64 5.60 -9.79
CA VAL A 77 -3.14 4.41 -9.08
C VAL A 77 -3.30 4.73 -7.60
N LEU A 78 -2.29 5.37 -7.00
CA LEU A 78 -2.29 5.74 -5.59
C LEU A 78 -3.34 6.83 -5.31
N LEU A 79 -3.43 7.85 -6.15
CA LEU A 79 -4.37 8.97 -6.00
C LEU A 79 -5.83 8.60 -6.25
N LYS A 80 -6.09 7.41 -6.81
CA LYS A 80 -7.46 6.90 -6.96
C LYS A 80 -8.05 6.38 -5.63
N SER A 81 -7.21 6.23 -4.63
CA SER A 81 -7.60 5.68 -3.32
C SER A 81 -8.50 6.65 -2.54
N ASP A 82 -9.46 6.10 -1.81
CA ASP A 82 -10.17 6.83 -0.77
C ASP A 82 -9.41 6.77 0.56
N VAL A 83 -8.68 5.66 0.79
CA VAL A 83 -7.72 5.49 1.88
C VAL A 83 -6.41 4.95 1.30
N LEU A 84 -5.34 5.74 1.41
CA LEU A 84 -4.00 5.39 0.95
C LEU A 84 -3.10 5.14 2.16
N CYS A 85 -2.56 3.92 2.25
CA CYS A 85 -1.77 3.42 3.36
C CYS A 85 -0.33 3.23 2.92
N LEU A 86 0.58 4.06 3.37
CA LEU A 86 1.99 3.99 3.00
C LEU A 86 2.83 3.50 4.17
N GLN A 87 3.70 2.53 3.92
CA GLN A 87 4.66 1.98 4.86
C GLN A 87 6.06 2.45 4.52
N GLU A 88 6.96 2.34 5.50
CA GLU A 88 8.34 2.81 5.42
C GLU A 88 8.44 4.27 4.98
N THR A 89 7.77 5.15 5.71
CA THR A 89 7.81 6.60 5.42
C THR A 89 9.19 7.21 5.62
N TRP A 90 9.98 6.65 6.54
CA TRP A 90 11.30 7.13 6.96
C TRP A 90 11.29 8.57 7.51
N LEU A 91 10.14 8.99 8.03
CA LEU A 91 10.01 10.29 8.69
C LEU A 91 10.50 10.20 10.13
N GLU A 92 11.24 11.21 10.55
CA GLU A 92 11.64 11.38 11.94
C GLU A 92 10.48 11.95 12.77
N VAL A 93 10.54 11.73 14.07
CA VAL A 93 9.59 12.31 15.01
C VAL A 93 9.62 13.83 14.89
N GLY A 94 8.46 14.44 14.66
CA GLY A 94 8.31 15.89 14.49
C GLY A 94 8.22 16.35 13.02
N GLU A 95 8.46 15.46 12.04
CA GLU A 95 8.28 15.79 10.62
C GLU A 95 6.82 15.59 10.15
N GLU A 96 5.95 15.02 10.99
CA GLU A 96 4.56 14.69 10.65
C GLU A 96 3.71 15.91 10.25
N GLY A 97 4.09 17.08 10.75
CA GLY A 97 3.40 18.35 10.44
C GLY A 97 3.94 19.08 9.20
N ASP A 98 4.92 18.53 8.51
CA ASP A 98 5.54 19.19 7.37
C ASP A 98 4.64 19.10 6.13
N ASP A 99 4.36 20.27 5.53
CA ASP A 99 3.52 20.41 4.33
C ASP A 99 4.04 19.61 3.14
N ARG A 100 5.35 19.29 3.12
CA ARG A 100 5.96 18.42 2.11
C ARG A 100 5.34 17.03 2.05
N TYR A 101 4.73 16.56 3.13
CA TYR A 101 4.12 15.23 3.22
C TYR A 101 2.59 15.27 3.19
N GLN A 102 2.00 16.41 2.87
CA GLN A 102 0.56 16.52 2.67
C GLN A 102 0.18 16.15 1.22
N LEU A 103 -1.01 15.57 1.06
CA LEU A 103 -1.65 15.32 -0.23
C LEU A 103 -2.92 16.14 -0.34
N ASP A 104 -3.09 16.85 -1.45
CA ASP A 104 -4.29 17.63 -1.71
C ASP A 104 -5.54 16.74 -1.70
N GLY A 105 -6.55 17.17 -0.97
CA GLY A 105 -7.80 16.43 -0.84
C GLY A 105 -7.78 15.29 0.18
N TYR A 106 -6.69 15.14 0.95
CA TYR A 106 -6.58 14.12 1.99
C TYR A 106 -6.30 14.75 3.37
N ARG A 107 -6.69 14.00 4.40
CA ARG A 107 -6.17 14.16 5.77
C ARG A 107 -5.23 13.01 6.02
N VAL A 108 -4.13 13.23 6.71
CA VAL A 108 -3.12 12.21 6.97
C VAL A 108 -2.93 11.94 8.47
N HIS A 109 -2.68 10.68 8.79
CA HIS A 109 -2.31 10.20 10.11
C HIS A 109 -0.96 9.49 10.00
N PHE A 110 0.02 9.94 10.77
CA PHE A 110 1.38 9.42 10.77
C PHE A 110 1.68 8.59 12.02
N THR A 111 2.61 7.63 11.85
CA THR A 111 3.46 7.13 12.92
C THR A 111 4.90 7.28 12.44
N SER A 112 5.74 8.00 13.15
CA SER A 112 7.11 8.31 12.72
C SER A 112 8.11 7.62 13.63
N GLU A 113 8.98 6.78 13.04
CA GLU A 113 9.96 5.96 13.75
C GLU A 113 11.35 6.02 13.10
N GLY A 114 11.54 6.94 12.16
CA GLY A 114 12.79 7.11 11.44
C GLY A 114 13.01 6.09 10.33
N ARG A 115 14.27 5.91 9.96
CA ARG A 115 14.68 5.14 8.78
C ARG A 115 14.17 3.69 8.79
N GLY A 116 13.59 3.25 7.68
CA GLY A 116 13.08 1.89 7.46
C GLY A 116 11.78 1.60 8.19
N LYS A 117 11.07 2.62 8.69
CA LYS A 117 9.85 2.47 9.50
C LYS A 117 8.87 3.60 9.22
N GLY A 118 7.75 3.55 9.94
CA GLY A 118 6.73 4.59 9.90
C GLY A 118 5.58 4.29 8.97
N LEU A 119 4.40 4.80 9.32
CA LEU A 119 3.19 4.74 8.51
C LEU A 119 2.70 6.15 8.18
N ALA A 120 2.11 6.32 7.00
CA ALA A 120 1.28 7.44 6.64
C ALA A 120 -0.04 6.92 6.08
N VAL A 121 -1.15 7.25 6.73
CA VAL A 121 -2.48 6.86 6.28
C VAL A 121 -3.25 8.10 5.86
N TYR A 122 -3.37 8.27 4.56
CA TYR A 122 -4.10 9.36 3.93
C TYR A 122 -5.55 8.95 3.74
N VAL A 123 -6.47 9.72 4.29
CA VAL A 123 -7.91 9.52 4.18
C VAL A 123 -8.51 10.69 3.40
N LYS A 124 -9.19 10.38 2.30
CA LYS A 124 -9.79 11.38 1.41
C LYS A 124 -10.76 12.27 2.16
N GLN A 125 -10.68 13.57 1.93
CA GLN A 125 -11.62 14.55 2.50
C GLN A 125 -13.05 14.20 2.07
N GLY A 126 -14.00 14.31 3.01
CA GLY A 126 -15.39 13.89 2.77
C GLY A 126 -15.71 12.48 3.28
N LEU A 127 -14.72 11.59 3.48
CA LEU A 127 -14.97 10.35 4.20
C LEU A 127 -15.17 10.61 5.70
N THR A 128 -16.24 10.03 6.23
CA THR A 128 -16.52 10.11 7.68
C THR A 128 -15.74 9.04 8.41
N ILE A 129 -14.76 9.47 9.21
CA ILE A 129 -14.06 8.62 10.18
C ILE A 129 -14.58 8.93 11.59
N LEU A 130 -14.76 7.88 12.39
CA LEU A 130 -15.26 7.99 13.77
C LEU A 130 -14.12 8.05 14.80
N GLY A 131 -12.93 7.59 14.42
CA GLY A 131 -11.75 7.61 15.27
C GLY A 131 -10.52 7.03 14.56
N VAL A 132 -9.38 7.28 15.19
CA VAL A 132 -8.08 6.74 14.77
C VAL A 132 -7.38 6.22 16.01
N ASN A 133 -6.84 5.00 15.93
CA ASN A 133 -6.04 4.39 16.99
C ASN A 133 -4.70 3.97 16.40
N THR A 134 -3.61 4.37 17.02
CA THR A 134 -2.25 4.03 16.57
C THR A 134 -1.52 3.20 17.62
N ILE A 135 -0.68 2.29 17.14
CA ILE A 135 0.35 1.61 17.90
C ILE A 135 1.67 1.89 17.21
N SER A 136 2.64 2.38 17.95
CA SER A 136 3.99 2.65 17.47
C SER A 136 4.99 2.01 18.42
N GLU A 137 5.44 0.83 18.07
CA GLU A 137 6.49 0.08 18.76
C GLU A 137 7.72 0.00 17.84
N PRO A 138 8.93 -0.21 18.36
CA PRO A 138 10.16 -0.10 17.56
C PRO A 138 10.20 -0.90 16.26
N ASN A 139 9.52 -2.03 16.20
CA ASN A 139 9.55 -2.94 15.05
C ASN A 139 8.17 -3.22 14.46
N ILE A 140 7.12 -2.58 14.98
CA ILE A 140 5.76 -2.72 14.46
C ILE A 140 4.99 -1.43 14.63
N GLN A 141 4.38 -0.98 13.56
CA GLN A 141 3.47 0.16 13.56
C GLN A 141 2.11 -0.28 13.05
N MET A 142 1.07 0.17 13.70
CA MET A 142 -0.31 -0.07 13.28
C MET A 142 -1.10 1.23 13.38
N CYS A 143 -1.98 1.45 12.40
CA CYS A 143 -2.94 2.54 12.41
C CYS A 143 -4.33 1.98 12.08
N LYS A 144 -5.28 2.13 12.98
CA LYS A 144 -6.67 1.75 12.75
C LYS A 144 -7.50 2.97 12.45
N ILE A 145 -8.12 3.00 11.29
CA ILE A 145 -9.15 3.96 10.92
C ILE A 145 -10.52 3.34 11.22
N VAL A 146 -11.26 3.98 12.12
CA VAL A 146 -12.60 3.53 12.53
C VAL A 146 -13.63 4.26 11.67
N MET A 147 -14.38 3.52 10.87
CA MET A 147 -15.49 4.03 10.07
C MET A 147 -16.81 3.43 10.56
N ARG A 148 -17.94 3.88 10.02
CA ARG A 148 -19.25 3.40 10.47
C ARG A 148 -19.44 1.91 10.23
N GLN A 149 -19.13 1.41 9.04
CA GLN A 149 -19.39 0.04 8.61
C GLN A 149 -18.14 -0.84 8.62
N LEU A 150 -16.95 -0.25 8.50
CA LEU A 150 -15.68 -0.96 8.36
C LEU A 150 -14.61 -0.33 9.25
N ASP A 151 -13.77 -1.16 9.83
CA ASP A 151 -12.49 -0.73 10.36
C ASP A 151 -11.37 -1.10 9.38
N ILE A 152 -10.44 -0.19 9.15
CA ILE A 152 -9.23 -0.46 8.35
C ILE A 152 -8.06 -0.45 9.30
N VAL A 153 -7.34 -1.56 9.39
CA VAL A 153 -6.11 -1.68 10.19
C VAL A 153 -4.93 -1.76 9.23
N VAL A 154 -4.14 -0.71 9.20
CA VAL A 154 -2.88 -0.65 8.46
C VAL A 154 -1.78 -1.17 9.35
N ILE A 155 -0.93 -2.04 8.82
CA ILE A 155 0.16 -2.64 9.58
C ILE A 155 1.47 -2.57 8.79
N TYR A 156 2.55 -2.20 9.49
CA TYR A 156 3.92 -2.46 9.10
C TYR A 156 4.60 -3.27 10.19
N ARG A 157 5.21 -4.39 9.84
CA ARG A 157 5.98 -5.24 10.74
C ARG A 157 7.39 -5.43 10.18
N SER A 158 8.41 -5.03 10.92
CA SER A 158 9.80 -5.34 10.53
C SER A 158 10.08 -6.85 10.60
N GLN A 159 11.11 -7.32 9.89
CA GLN A 159 11.46 -8.75 9.87
C GLN A 159 11.82 -9.29 11.26
N ASP A 160 12.35 -8.42 12.13
CA ASP A 160 12.82 -8.78 13.47
C ASP A 160 11.69 -8.85 14.51
N GLU A 161 10.48 -8.33 14.20
CA GLU A 161 9.35 -8.38 15.11
C GLU A 161 8.77 -9.81 15.22
N PRO A 162 8.67 -10.38 16.42
CA PRO A 162 8.05 -11.69 16.61
C PRO A 162 6.58 -11.72 16.17
N PHE A 163 6.17 -12.79 15.48
CA PHE A 163 4.78 -12.94 15.02
C PHE A 163 3.77 -13.00 16.17
N PHE A 164 4.16 -13.56 17.31
CA PHE A 164 3.30 -13.62 18.49
C PHE A 164 2.96 -12.21 18.99
N SER A 165 3.98 -11.35 19.11
CA SER A 165 3.84 -9.95 19.53
C SER A 165 2.93 -9.18 18.57
N ALA A 166 3.20 -9.30 17.26
CA ALA A 166 2.38 -8.68 16.22
C ALA A 166 0.91 -9.13 16.26
N ALA A 167 0.68 -10.44 16.45
CA ALA A 167 -0.68 -10.97 16.55
C ALA A 167 -1.39 -10.50 17.84
N HIS A 168 -0.66 -10.37 18.94
CA HIS A 168 -1.19 -9.85 20.20
C HIS A 168 -1.63 -8.39 20.06
N LEU A 169 -0.79 -7.53 19.49
CA LEU A 169 -1.11 -6.12 19.23
C LEU A 169 -2.28 -5.97 18.27
N LEU A 170 -2.28 -6.73 17.17
CA LEU A 170 -3.40 -6.70 16.22
C LEU A 170 -4.73 -7.07 16.90
N LYS A 171 -4.72 -8.06 17.80
CA LYS A 171 -5.91 -8.46 18.55
C LYS A 171 -6.49 -7.32 19.39
N THR A 172 -5.67 -6.41 19.91
CA THR A 172 -6.17 -5.27 20.70
C THR A 172 -6.90 -4.24 19.88
N LEU A 173 -6.60 -4.16 18.57
CA LEU A 173 -7.22 -3.21 17.64
C LEU A 173 -8.49 -3.74 17.00
N ILE A 174 -8.64 -5.06 16.84
CA ILE A 174 -9.75 -5.66 16.11
C ILE A 174 -10.99 -5.82 17.00
N ASP A 175 -12.10 -5.18 16.60
CA ASP A 175 -13.42 -5.49 17.14
C ASP A 175 -13.97 -6.75 16.46
N PRO A 176 -14.25 -7.85 17.22
CA PRO A 176 -14.73 -9.09 16.63
C PRO A 176 -16.12 -8.99 15.97
N LYS A 177 -16.89 -7.94 16.29
CA LYS A 177 -18.24 -7.73 15.78
C LYS A 177 -18.28 -6.83 14.55
N LYS A 178 -17.17 -6.26 14.14
CA LYS A 178 -17.10 -5.26 13.08
C LYS A 178 -16.39 -5.81 11.85
N ASP A 179 -16.88 -5.44 10.68
CA ASP A 179 -16.20 -5.70 9.42
C ASP A 179 -14.83 -5.03 9.46
N THR A 180 -13.80 -5.74 9.05
CA THR A 180 -12.43 -5.26 9.19
C THR A 180 -11.59 -5.66 7.99
N LEU A 181 -10.87 -4.69 7.43
CA LEU A 181 -9.77 -4.90 6.49
C LEU A 181 -8.45 -4.72 7.23
N VAL A 182 -7.58 -5.71 7.22
CA VAL A 182 -6.18 -5.61 7.66
C VAL A 182 -5.32 -5.56 6.41
N VAL A 183 -4.50 -4.53 6.25
CA VAL A 183 -3.69 -4.31 5.05
C VAL A 183 -2.31 -3.76 5.41
N GLY A 184 -1.28 -4.14 4.66
CA GLY A 184 0.08 -3.60 4.84
C GLY A 184 1.17 -4.62 4.61
N ASP A 185 2.41 -4.20 4.88
CA ASP A 185 3.60 -5.03 4.78
C ASP A 185 3.83 -5.80 6.07
N LEU A 186 3.65 -7.10 6.01
CA LEU A 186 3.88 -8.01 7.15
C LEU A 186 5.31 -8.55 7.17
N ASN A 187 6.12 -8.24 6.15
CA ASN A 187 7.49 -8.78 5.99
C ASN A 187 7.56 -10.30 6.18
N TYR A 188 6.52 -10.98 5.73
CA TYR A 188 6.35 -12.42 5.80
C TYR A 188 5.62 -12.91 4.56
N CYS A 189 6.22 -13.85 3.84
CA CYS A 189 5.59 -14.39 2.65
C CYS A 189 4.39 -15.27 3.01
N ALA A 190 3.19 -14.89 2.57
CA ALA A 190 1.94 -15.60 2.83
C ALA A 190 1.91 -17.06 2.30
N ARG A 191 2.85 -17.42 1.39
CA ARG A 191 3.03 -18.80 0.88
C ARG A 191 3.85 -19.71 1.78
N LYS A 192 4.52 -19.15 2.82
CA LYS A 192 5.30 -19.95 3.78
C LYS A 192 4.39 -20.60 4.81
N GLU A 193 4.99 -21.47 5.63
CA GLU A 193 4.28 -22.12 6.74
C GLU A 193 3.57 -21.10 7.64
N ALA A 194 2.39 -21.49 8.13
CA ALA A 194 1.57 -20.65 8.97
C ALA A 194 2.27 -20.32 10.29
N ASN A 195 2.41 -19.03 10.58
CA ASN A 195 2.90 -18.48 11.83
C ASN A 195 1.73 -18.03 12.74
N GLU A 196 2.04 -17.49 13.92
CA GLU A 196 1.05 -17.05 14.90
C GLU A 196 0.11 -15.97 14.35
N MET A 197 0.62 -15.04 13.53
CA MET A 197 -0.18 -13.99 12.89
C MET A 197 -1.19 -14.59 11.91
N SER A 198 -0.72 -15.43 10.97
CA SER A 198 -1.58 -16.07 9.98
C SER A 198 -2.60 -17.04 10.63
N LYS A 199 -2.18 -17.76 11.68
CA LYS A 199 -3.08 -18.60 12.49
C LYS A 199 -4.15 -17.78 13.22
N TYR A 200 -3.79 -16.61 13.76
CA TYR A 200 -4.73 -15.70 14.39
C TYR A 200 -5.75 -15.19 13.37
N LEU A 201 -5.31 -14.68 12.23
CA LEU A 201 -6.18 -14.20 11.17
C LEU A 201 -7.15 -15.29 10.67
N ALA A 202 -6.64 -16.51 10.41
CA ALA A 202 -7.48 -17.63 9.98
C ALA A 202 -8.52 -18.03 11.05
N ARG A 203 -8.11 -18.14 12.32
CA ARG A 203 -9.03 -18.48 13.43
C ARG A 203 -10.12 -17.43 13.64
N THR A 204 -9.82 -16.17 13.33
CA THR A 204 -10.76 -15.05 13.45
C THR A 204 -11.51 -14.76 12.15
N ARG A 205 -11.50 -15.73 11.21
CA ARG A 205 -12.25 -15.72 9.95
C ARG A 205 -11.86 -14.60 8.97
N PHE A 206 -10.63 -14.15 9.00
CA PHE A 206 -10.12 -13.29 7.94
C PHE A 206 -9.75 -14.14 6.72
N HIS A 207 -10.11 -13.63 5.55
CA HIS A 207 -9.76 -14.19 4.26
C HIS A 207 -8.64 -13.38 3.62
N GLN A 208 -7.57 -14.05 3.21
CA GLN A 208 -6.48 -13.45 2.43
C GLN A 208 -6.99 -13.13 1.04
N LEU A 209 -6.84 -11.88 0.61
CA LEU A 209 -7.29 -11.40 -0.69
C LEU A 209 -6.18 -11.43 -1.74
N VAL A 210 -4.91 -11.30 -1.33
CA VAL A 210 -3.75 -11.20 -2.23
C VAL A 210 -3.14 -12.58 -2.44
N THR A 211 -3.05 -13.02 -3.69
CA THR A 211 -2.50 -14.33 -4.09
C THR A 211 -1.28 -14.22 -5.00
N LEU A 212 -1.02 -13.03 -5.55
CA LEU A 212 0.11 -12.74 -6.42
C LEU A 212 1.30 -12.21 -5.62
N PRO A 213 2.55 -12.39 -6.09
CA PRO A 213 3.71 -11.76 -5.49
C PRO A 213 3.55 -10.24 -5.42
N THR A 214 3.96 -9.65 -4.30
CA THR A 214 3.93 -8.21 -4.05
C THR A 214 5.33 -7.61 -3.89
N HIS A 215 6.36 -8.43 -3.97
CA HIS A 215 7.74 -7.98 -3.85
C HIS A 215 8.57 -8.52 -5.02
N ILE A 216 9.54 -7.75 -5.52
CA ILE A 216 10.38 -8.09 -6.68
C ILE A 216 11.08 -9.45 -6.56
N LYS A 217 11.34 -9.92 -5.33
CA LYS A 217 11.92 -11.25 -5.06
C LYS A 217 10.88 -12.40 -5.09
N GLY A 218 9.64 -12.12 -5.49
CA GLY A 218 8.58 -13.11 -5.67
C GLY A 218 7.82 -13.48 -4.39
N GLY A 219 8.03 -12.78 -3.27
CA GLY A 219 7.27 -12.97 -2.03
C GLY A 219 5.92 -12.24 -2.05
N ILE A 220 4.95 -12.74 -1.29
CA ILE A 220 3.71 -12.01 -0.94
C ILE A 220 3.94 -11.43 0.45
N LEU A 221 4.55 -10.25 0.53
CA LEU A 221 4.89 -9.57 1.78
C LEU A 221 3.81 -8.57 2.18
N ASP A 222 3.29 -7.85 1.18
CA ASP A 222 2.18 -6.93 1.32
C ASP A 222 0.88 -7.74 1.19
N GLN A 223 0.07 -7.68 2.23
CA GLN A 223 -1.08 -8.54 2.38
C GLN A 223 -2.34 -7.72 2.63
N ALA A 224 -3.47 -8.28 2.23
CA ALA A 224 -4.79 -7.77 2.57
C ALA A 224 -5.66 -8.93 3.05
N HIS A 225 -6.20 -8.77 4.25
CA HIS A 225 -7.08 -9.75 4.88
C HIS A 225 -8.40 -9.08 5.22
N TYR A 226 -9.48 -9.63 4.75
CA TYR A 226 -10.82 -9.11 5.00
C TYR A 226 -11.66 -10.08 5.84
N ARG A 227 -12.41 -9.52 6.76
CA ARG A 227 -13.47 -10.20 7.49
C ARG A 227 -14.69 -9.27 7.53
N GLY A 228 -15.78 -9.70 6.96
CA GLY A 228 -17.00 -8.91 6.95
C GLY A 228 -18.15 -9.56 6.21
N SER A 229 -19.23 -8.82 6.13
CA SER A 229 -20.48 -9.22 5.49
C SER A 229 -20.54 -8.89 4.00
N SER A 230 -19.69 -7.98 3.51
CA SER A 230 -19.63 -7.67 2.08
C SER A 230 -19.23 -8.89 1.27
N THR A 231 -20.02 -9.22 0.28
CA THR A 231 -19.77 -10.31 -0.67
C THR A 231 -18.93 -9.85 -1.87
N GLU A 232 -18.82 -8.54 -2.08
CA GLU A 232 -18.06 -7.96 -3.18
C GLU A 232 -16.80 -7.24 -2.66
N VAL A 233 -15.77 -8.02 -2.45
CA VAL A 233 -14.43 -7.52 -2.15
C VAL A 233 -13.49 -7.96 -3.25
N ALA A 234 -12.91 -7.00 -3.97
CA ALA A 234 -11.94 -7.25 -5.01
C ALA A 234 -10.58 -6.71 -4.58
N ALA A 235 -9.51 -7.47 -4.83
CA ALA A 235 -8.14 -7.02 -4.60
C ALA A 235 -7.28 -7.18 -5.85
N ALA A 236 -6.33 -6.26 -6.02
CA ALA A 236 -5.40 -6.24 -7.12
C ALA A 236 -4.03 -5.74 -6.65
N THR A 237 -2.97 -6.01 -7.42
CA THR A 237 -1.63 -5.47 -7.18
C THR A 237 -1.17 -4.64 -8.37
N PHE A 238 -0.42 -3.56 -8.11
CA PHE A 238 0.17 -2.71 -9.15
C PHE A 238 1.63 -2.45 -8.83
N SER A 239 2.48 -2.52 -9.85
CA SER A 239 3.90 -2.22 -9.71
C SER A 239 4.17 -0.74 -9.85
N HIS A 240 5.09 -0.24 -9.04
CA HIS A 240 5.56 1.14 -9.05
C HIS A 240 7.07 1.18 -9.33
N TYR A 241 7.51 2.11 -10.16
CA TYR A 241 8.92 2.20 -10.57
C TYR A 241 9.87 2.65 -9.44
N PHE A 242 9.31 3.23 -8.39
CA PHE A 242 10.06 3.79 -7.26
C PHE A 242 10.11 2.88 -6.03
N SER A 243 9.43 1.73 -6.07
CA SER A 243 9.45 0.75 -4.98
C SER A 243 9.78 -0.65 -5.52
N ASP A 244 10.41 -1.48 -4.70
CA ASP A 244 10.56 -2.92 -4.96
C ASP A 244 9.34 -3.73 -4.45
N HIS A 245 8.35 -3.04 -3.87
CA HIS A 245 7.03 -3.57 -3.53
C HIS A 245 5.98 -3.14 -4.56
N ASP A 246 5.03 -4.03 -4.83
CA ASP A 246 3.81 -3.72 -5.55
C ASP A 246 2.76 -3.21 -4.54
N SER A 247 1.96 -2.22 -4.93
CA SER A 247 0.82 -1.83 -4.10
C SER A 247 -0.26 -2.91 -4.11
N VAL A 248 -0.95 -3.03 -2.98
CA VAL A 248 -2.15 -3.83 -2.82
C VAL A 248 -3.35 -2.89 -2.81
N THR A 249 -4.27 -3.08 -3.74
CA THR A 249 -5.50 -2.30 -3.85
C THR A 249 -6.71 -3.16 -3.53
N CYS A 250 -7.66 -2.61 -2.77
CA CYS A 250 -8.90 -3.28 -2.41
C CYS A 250 -10.10 -2.37 -2.74
N ILE A 251 -11.14 -2.92 -3.36
CA ILE A 251 -12.45 -2.27 -3.50
C ILE A 251 -13.44 -3.06 -2.66
N ILE A 252 -14.12 -2.38 -1.75
CA ILE A 252 -15.09 -2.99 -0.84
C ILE A 252 -16.42 -2.31 -1.07
N ASN A 253 -17.38 -3.04 -1.63
CA ASN A 253 -18.73 -2.54 -1.86
C ASN A 253 -19.58 -2.81 -0.61
N TYR A 254 -20.14 -1.76 -0.04
CA TYR A 254 -21.17 -1.86 0.99
C TYR A 254 -22.53 -1.70 0.32
N ILE A 255 -23.36 -2.71 0.47
CA ILE A 255 -24.76 -2.66 0.06
C ILE A 255 -25.57 -1.90 1.11
#